data_9af4c8b4e6034de9b0d2b25d98092a65
#
_entry.id   9af4c8b4e6034de9b0d2b25d98092a65
#
_cell.length_a   1.000
_cell.length_b   1.000
_cell.length_c   1.000
_cell.angle_alpha   90.00
_cell.angle_beta   90.00
_cell.angle_gamma   90.00
#
_symmetry.space_group_name_H-M   'P 1'
#
loop_
_entity.id
_entity.type
_entity.pdbx_description
1 polymer ?
#
loop_
_entity_poly.entity_id
_entity_poly.type
_entity_poly.pdbx_seq_one_letter_code
_entity_poly.pdbx_strand_id
1 'polypeptide(L)'
;MQPSVAAGPFDDPAYLFEPWWPGVRALAWIDGGRLVRLQAEGMADALTAFAELGEELPERLTEDGVVLDGWLLALDDGGWLDTDLLRRRLAGELGAGRPGFVASDLLWSDGAPWHARRFATRREHLASVLRDGDRCVVSHALRGEGTLLAEALGRFGLTGISARRLDARYRFGASGEGWLRLPIAPAVQTERPRLSLIQRLPLDERD
;
A
#
# COMPACT_ATOMS: atom_id res chain seq x y z
N MET A 1 11.27 7.74 0.20
CA MET A 1 10.97 8.27 1.54
C MET A 1 10.84 7.11 2.50
N GLN A 2 11.31 7.21 3.74
CA GLN A 2 11.24 6.17 4.78
C GLN A 2 10.38 6.70 5.93
N PRO A 3 9.54 5.88 6.58
CA PRO A 3 8.78 6.29 7.75
C PRO A 3 9.65 6.38 8.99
N SER A 4 9.32 7.30 9.88
CA SER A 4 9.81 7.29 11.27
C SER A 4 8.87 6.47 12.13
N VAL A 5 9.38 5.85 13.22
CA VAL A 5 8.53 5.10 14.15
C VAL A 5 8.04 6.04 15.25
N ALA A 6 6.75 6.04 15.55
CA ALA A 6 6.15 6.77 16.66
C ALA A 6 5.60 5.81 17.73
N ALA A 7 5.21 6.34 18.87
CA ALA A 7 4.89 5.53 20.06
C ALA A 7 3.65 4.63 19.89
N GLY A 8 2.64 5.08 19.14
CA GLY A 8 1.40 4.35 18.93
C GLY A 8 0.36 5.16 18.16
N PRO A 9 -0.83 4.61 17.95
CA PRO A 9 -1.92 5.29 17.25
C PRO A 9 -2.33 6.60 17.92
N PHE A 10 -2.74 7.55 17.10
CA PHE A 10 -3.28 8.85 17.52
C PHE A 10 -4.30 9.34 16.49
N ASP A 11 -5.09 10.34 16.87
CA ASP A 11 -6.07 10.99 15.99
C ASP A 11 -5.63 12.43 15.71
N ASP A 12 -5.55 12.78 14.42
CA ASP A 12 -5.20 14.13 13.96
C ASP A 12 -5.69 14.35 12.52
N PRO A 13 -6.58 15.33 12.27
CA PRO A 13 -7.15 15.60 10.94
C PRO A 13 -6.11 16.04 9.89
N ALA A 14 -4.88 16.37 10.30
CA ALA A 14 -3.78 16.68 9.39
C ALA A 14 -3.15 15.41 8.78
N TYR A 15 -3.54 14.21 9.23
CA TYR A 15 -3.00 12.95 8.76
C TYR A 15 -4.05 12.09 8.06
N LEU A 16 -3.56 11.30 7.11
CA LEU A 16 -4.25 10.14 6.54
C LEU A 16 -3.62 8.88 7.12
N PHE A 17 -4.46 7.99 7.64
CA PHE A 17 -4.05 6.73 8.24
C PHE A 17 -4.40 5.56 7.33
N GLU A 18 -3.47 4.64 7.13
CA GLU A 18 -3.58 3.47 6.27
C GLU A 18 -3.10 2.22 7.01
N PRO A 19 -3.50 0.99 6.62
CA PRO A 19 -2.89 -0.21 7.13
C PRO A 19 -1.37 -0.21 6.88
N TRP A 20 -0.59 -0.69 7.86
CA TRP A 20 0.77 -1.13 7.60
C TRP A 20 0.69 -2.55 7.04
N TRP A 21 0.70 -2.63 5.73
CA TRP A 21 0.50 -3.89 5.04
C TRP A 21 1.60 -4.89 5.36
N PRO A 22 1.28 -6.19 5.58
CA PRO A 22 2.26 -7.25 5.84
C PRO A 22 2.92 -7.69 4.53
N GLY A 23 3.61 -6.78 3.89
CA GLY A 23 4.22 -6.92 2.57
C GLY A 23 5.60 -6.31 2.49
N VAL A 24 6.12 -6.26 1.28
CA VAL A 24 7.38 -5.59 0.95
C VAL A 24 7.07 -4.32 0.17
N ARG A 25 7.64 -3.20 0.60
CA ARG A 25 7.46 -1.94 -0.11
C ARG A 25 8.08 -2.00 -1.48
N ALA A 26 7.37 -1.47 -2.46
CA ALA A 26 7.83 -1.46 -3.84
C ALA A 26 7.44 -0.18 -4.59
N LEU A 27 8.24 0.12 -5.60
CA LEU A 27 7.91 1.08 -6.64
C LEU A 27 7.58 0.32 -7.92
N ALA A 28 6.50 0.72 -8.59
CA ALA A 28 6.07 0.18 -9.87
C ALA A 28 6.11 1.28 -10.92
N TRP A 29 6.79 1.03 -12.04
CA TRP A 29 6.84 1.91 -13.20
C TRP A 29 6.02 1.31 -14.33
N ILE A 30 5.03 2.06 -14.77
CA ILE A 30 4.15 1.69 -15.87
C ILE A 30 4.36 2.69 -17.00
N ASP A 31 4.67 2.21 -18.19
CA ASP A 31 4.90 3.01 -19.38
C ASP A 31 4.54 2.24 -20.63
N GLY A 32 3.92 2.90 -21.62
CA GLY A 32 3.43 2.28 -22.84
C GLY A 32 2.41 1.16 -22.59
N GLY A 33 1.57 1.33 -21.56
CA GLY A 33 0.58 0.32 -21.17
C GLY A 33 1.19 -0.96 -20.57
N ARG A 34 2.42 -0.93 -20.09
CA ARG A 34 3.15 -2.10 -19.56
C ARG A 34 3.81 -1.78 -18.21
N LEU A 35 3.85 -2.75 -17.31
CA LEU A 35 4.70 -2.71 -16.12
C LEU A 35 6.16 -2.95 -16.57
N VAL A 36 6.94 -1.86 -16.69
CA VAL A 36 8.30 -1.91 -17.23
C VAL A 36 9.36 -2.14 -16.16
N ARG A 37 9.05 -1.85 -14.91
CA ARG A 37 9.95 -2.08 -13.76
C ARG A 37 9.14 -2.23 -12.47
N LEU A 38 9.58 -3.16 -11.63
CA LEU A 38 9.08 -3.35 -10.29
C LEU A 38 10.26 -3.50 -9.32
N GLN A 39 10.49 -2.47 -8.51
CA GLN A 39 11.58 -2.46 -7.54
C GLN A 39 11.01 -2.66 -6.15
N ALA A 40 11.39 -3.74 -5.48
CA ALA A 40 11.03 -4.01 -4.09
C ALA A 40 12.19 -3.66 -3.15
N GLU A 41 11.89 -3.45 -1.88
CA GLU A 41 12.91 -3.24 -0.85
C GLU A 41 13.83 -4.47 -0.78
N GLY A 42 15.15 -4.24 -0.90
CA GLY A 42 16.14 -5.32 -0.95
C GLY A 42 16.27 -6.03 -2.30
N MET A 43 15.44 -5.72 -3.31
CA MET A 43 15.46 -6.33 -4.63
C MET A 43 15.34 -5.25 -5.72
N ALA A 44 16.38 -5.10 -6.54
CA ALA A 44 16.41 -4.06 -7.57
C ALA A 44 15.37 -4.26 -8.69
N ASP A 45 15.04 -5.52 -8.98
CA ASP A 45 13.98 -5.88 -9.92
C ASP A 45 13.23 -7.11 -9.41
N ALA A 46 11.96 -6.92 -9.11
CA ALA A 46 11.03 -7.96 -8.66
C ALA A 46 10.05 -8.39 -9.77
N LEU A 47 10.21 -7.88 -11.00
CA LEU A 47 9.24 -8.10 -12.09
C LEU A 47 9.02 -9.58 -12.39
N THR A 48 10.10 -10.38 -12.42
CA THR A 48 9.99 -11.82 -12.67
C THR A 48 9.21 -12.54 -11.56
N ALA A 49 9.45 -12.19 -10.30
CA ALA A 49 8.76 -12.81 -9.16
C ALA A 49 7.28 -12.43 -9.07
N PHE A 50 6.88 -11.32 -9.67
CA PHE A 50 5.52 -10.77 -9.66
C PHE A 50 4.98 -10.50 -11.07
N ALA A 51 5.36 -11.35 -12.04
CA ALA A 51 5.05 -11.15 -13.47
C ALA A 51 3.54 -11.00 -13.75
N GLU A 52 2.70 -11.66 -12.95
CA GLU A 52 1.23 -11.61 -13.10
C GLU A 52 0.65 -10.21 -12.84
N LEU A 53 1.36 -9.34 -12.12
CA LEU A 53 0.98 -7.92 -11.95
C LEU A 53 1.20 -7.11 -13.24
N GLY A 54 2.07 -7.61 -14.13
CA GLY A 54 2.36 -6.97 -15.42
C GLY A 54 1.16 -6.95 -16.36
N GLU A 55 0.20 -7.84 -16.19
CA GLU A 55 -1.04 -7.88 -16.94
C GLU A 55 -2.10 -6.98 -16.31
N GLU A 56 -2.35 -7.14 -15.00
CA GLU A 56 -3.47 -6.47 -14.34
C GLU A 56 -3.20 -4.99 -14.03
N LEU A 57 -2.01 -4.65 -13.50
CA LEU A 57 -1.77 -3.29 -13.01
C LEU A 57 -1.88 -2.23 -14.11
N PRO A 58 -1.32 -2.40 -15.33
CA PRO A 58 -1.51 -1.44 -16.41
C PRO A 58 -2.96 -1.28 -16.85
N GLU A 59 -3.73 -2.36 -16.89
CA GLU A 59 -5.14 -2.34 -17.31
C GLU A 59 -6.05 -1.59 -16.32
N ARG A 60 -5.62 -1.45 -15.08
CA ARG A 60 -6.36 -0.71 -14.04
C ARG A 60 -6.09 0.78 -14.06
N LEU A 61 -5.07 1.23 -14.77
CA LEU A 61 -4.72 2.65 -14.87
C LEU A 61 -5.49 3.34 -16.00
N THR A 62 -5.90 4.57 -15.75
CA THR A 62 -6.54 5.45 -16.74
C THR A 62 -5.55 6.40 -17.41
N GLU A 63 -4.32 6.48 -16.91
CA GLU A 63 -3.21 7.28 -17.41
C GLU A 63 -1.98 6.41 -17.65
N ASP A 64 -1.06 6.85 -18.50
CA ASP A 64 0.20 6.19 -18.77
C ASP A 64 1.40 6.98 -18.20
N GLY A 65 2.60 6.42 -18.28
CA GLY A 65 3.78 7.05 -17.69
C GLY A 65 3.64 7.20 -16.17
N VAL A 66 3.17 6.17 -15.46
CA VAL A 66 2.82 6.23 -14.04
C VAL A 66 3.90 5.57 -13.18
N VAL A 67 4.25 6.21 -12.05
CA VAL A 67 5.08 5.61 -11.01
C VAL A 67 4.31 5.58 -9.70
N LEU A 68 4.06 4.37 -9.20
CA LEU A 68 3.35 4.11 -7.95
C LEU A 68 4.33 3.69 -6.85
N ASP A 69 4.06 4.13 -5.61
CA ASP A 69 4.67 3.62 -4.38
C ASP A 69 3.62 2.82 -3.62
N GLY A 70 3.95 1.61 -3.22
CA GLY A 70 2.99 0.71 -2.60
C GLY A 70 3.63 -0.50 -1.94
N TRP A 71 2.84 -1.56 -1.82
CA TRP A 71 3.20 -2.79 -1.14
C TRP A 71 2.95 -4.00 -2.03
N LEU A 72 3.95 -4.85 -2.16
CA LEU A 72 3.81 -6.19 -2.74
C LEU A 72 3.35 -7.15 -1.65
N LEU A 73 2.34 -7.91 -1.97
CA LEU A 73 1.73 -8.92 -1.12
C LEU A 73 1.70 -10.27 -1.83
N ALA A 74 1.50 -11.34 -1.07
CA ALA A 74 1.06 -12.60 -1.61
C ALA A 74 -0.24 -13.04 -0.91
N LEU A 75 -1.13 -13.63 -1.68
CA LEU A 75 -2.43 -14.10 -1.26
C LEU A 75 -2.51 -15.62 -1.50
N ASP A 76 -3.11 -16.37 -0.58
CA ASP A 76 -3.46 -17.76 -0.83
C ASP A 76 -4.66 -17.86 -1.79
N ASP A 77 -5.09 -19.08 -2.13
CA ASP A 77 -6.20 -19.33 -3.04
C ASP A 77 -7.55 -18.76 -2.53
N GLY A 78 -7.68 -18.60 -1.21
CA GLY A 78 -8.84 -17.96 -0.58
C GLY A 78 -8.78 -16.44 -0.56
N GLY A 79 -7.69 -15.83 -1.01
CA GLY A 79 -7.46 -14.39 -0.97
C GLY A 79 -7.02 -13.86 0.39
N TRP A 80 -6.50 -14.73 1.27
CA TRP A 80 -5.94 -14.33 2.55
C TRP A 80 -4.48 -13.90 2.38
N LEU A 81 -4.09 -12.85 3.11
CA LEU A 81 -2.70 -12.40 3.13
C LEU A 81 -1.81 -13.49 3.75
N ASP A 82 -0.72 -13.83 3.07
CA ASP A 82 0.21 -14.88 3.49
C ASP A 82 1.67 -14.43 3.31
N THR A 83 2.32 -14.19 4.44
CA THR A 83 3.72 -13.72 4.46
C THR A 83 4.72 -14.84 4.15
N ASP A 84 4.35 -16.10 4.32
CA ASP A 84 5.21 -17.23 3.95
C ASP A 84 5.23 -17.42 2.44
N LEU A 85 4.07 -17.32 1.79
CA LEU A 85 3.98 -17.30 0.34
C LEU A 85 4.75 -16.11 -0.25
N LEU A 86 4.63 -14.93 0.37
CA LEU A 86 5.41 -13.76 -0.06
C LEU A 86 6.91 -14.01 0.03
N ARG A 87 7.40 -14.59 1.14
CA ARG A 87 8.82 -14.91 1.33
C ARG A 87 9.32 -15.90 0.29
N ARG A 88 8.54 -16.97 0.01
CA ARG A 88 8.86 -17.97 -1.01
C ARG A 88 8.94 -17.34 -2.40
N ARG A 89 7.99 -16.46 -2.74
CA ARG A 89 7.97 -15.71 -4.01
C ARG A 89 9.20 -14.82 -4.16
N LEU A 90 9.56 -14.06 -3.12
CA LEU A 90 10.76 -13.23 -3.09
C LEU A 90 12.06 -14.05 -3.17
N ALA A 91 12.04 -15.31 -2.72
CA ALA A 91 13.15 -16.27 -2.88
C ALA A 91 13.21 -16.91 -4.29
N GLY A 92 12.32 -16.52 -5.22
CA GLY A 92 12.31 -16.97 -6.61
C GLY A 92 11.42 -18.19 -6.86
N GLU A 93 10.58 -18.62 -5.91
CA GLU A 93 9.60 -19.67 -6.14
C GLU A 93 8.42 -19.11 -6.93
N LEU A 94 8.43 -19.37 -8.24
CA LEU A 94 7.36 -18.91 -9.14
C LEU A 94 6.04 -19.60 -8.79
N GLY A 95 4.94 -18.84 -8.79
CA GLY A 95 3.62 -19.36 -8.45
C GLY A 95 3.36 -19.54 -6.95
N ALA A 96 4.28 -19.14 -6.05
CA ALA A 96 4.02 -19.13 -4.61
C ALA A 96 2.94 -18.10 -4.25
N GLY A 97 1.68 -18.54 -4.18
CA GLY A 97 0.51 -17.70 -3.97
C GLY A 97 0.19 -16.75 -5.14
N ARG A 98 -0.84 -15.98 -4.99
CA ARG A 98 -1.24 -14.95 -5.96
C ARG A 98 -0.62 -13.61 -5.55
N PRO A 99 0.07 -12.88 -6.44
CA PRO A 99 0.62 -11.57 -6.10
C PRO A 99 -0.47 -10.53 -5.96
N GLY A 100 -0.27 -9.58 -5.05
CA GLY A 100 -1.08 -8.38 -4.90
C GLY A 100 -0.21 -7.12 -4.83
N PHE A 101 -0.75 -6.00 -5.30
CA PHE A 101 -0.14 -4.69 -5.18
C PHE A 101 -1.13 -3.70 -4.57
N VAL A 102 -0.75 -3.11 -3.44
CA VAL A 102 -1.53 -2.07 -2.77
C VAL A 102 -0.83 -0.74 -2.93
N ALA A 103 -1.37 0.12 -3.78
CA ALA A 103 -0.82 1.46 -4.02
C ALA A 103 -1.18 2.41 -2.88
N SER A 104 -0.18 3.10 -2.34
CA SER A 104 -0.33 4.10 -1.26
C SER A 104 -0.01 5.51 -1.72
N ASP A 105 0.78 5.69 -2.77
CA ASP A 105 1.21 6.99 -3.26
C ASP A 105 1.46 6.97 -4.77
N LEU A 106 1.40 8.15 -5.40
CA LEU A 106 1.67 8.35 -6.81
C LEU A 106 2.78 9.40 -6.96
N LEU A 107 3.85 9.04 -7.68
CA LEU A 107 5.05 9.86 -7.78
C LEU A 107 5.23 10.51 -9.15
N TRP A 108 4.66 9.91 -10.19
CA TRP A 108 4.71 10.35 -11.55
C TRP A 108 3.43 9.94 -12.29
N SER A 109 2.88 10.78 -13.15
CA SER A 109 1.70 10.48 -13.96
C SER A 109 1.63 11.41 -15.16
N ASP A 110 1.22 10.89 -16.31
CA ASP A 110 1.02 11.61 -17.57
C ASP A 110 2.22 12.52 -17.93
N GLY A 111 3.42 11.93 -17.91
CA GLY A 111 4.68 12.63 -18.25
C GLY A 111 5.14 13.68 -17.25
N ALA A 112 4.48 13.86 -16.09
CA ALA A 112 4.79 14.89 -15.11
C ALA A 112 5.16 14.35 -13.72
N PRO A 113 6.10 15.01 -12.99
CA PRO A 113 6.45 14.66 -11.63
C PRO A 113 5.39 15.10 -10.63
N TRP A 114 4.89 14.16 -9.82
CA TRP A 114 3.91 14.41 -8.76
C TRP A 114 4.55 14.43 -7.36
N HIS A 115 5.72 13.86 -7.17
CA HIS A 115 6.38 13.72 -5.87
C HIS A 115 6.54 15.05 -5.10
N ALA A 116 6.67 16.18 -5.80
CA ALA A 116 6.80 17.50 -5.20
C ALA A 116 5.45 18.11 -4.72
N ARG A 117 4.31 17.51 -5.10
CA ARG A 117 2.99 17.95 -4.65
C ARG A 117 2.71 17.47 -3.23
N ARG A 118 1.69 18.06 -2.57
CA ARG A 118 1.22 17.63 -1.24
C ARG A 118 0.70 16.20 -1.32
N PHE A 119 0.85 15.42 -0.26
CA PHE A 119 0.37 14.04 -0.22
C PHE A 119 -1.13 13.93 -0.49
N ALA A 120 -1.95 14.80 0.09
CA ALA A 120 -3.39 14.84 -0.19
C ALA A 120 -3.69 14.88 -1.69
N THR A 121 -3.04 15.79 -2.42
CA THR A 121 -3.24 15.95 -3.87
C THR A 121 -2.78 14.70 -4.65
N ARG A 122 -1.64 14.10 -4.26
CA ARG A 122 -1.16 12.86 -4.89
C ARG A 122 -2.10 11.69 -4.63
N ARG A 123 -2.65 11.62 -3.42
CA ARG A 123 -3.58 10.57 -3.00
C ARG A 123 -4.92 10.64 -3.71
N GLU A 124 -5.48 11.86 -3.86
CA GLU A 124 -6.68 12.12 -4.65
C GLU A 124 -6.47 11.70 -6.10
N HIS A 125 -5.34 12.08 -6.69
CA HIS A 125 -5.03 11.71 -8.07
C HIS A 125 -4.82 10.19 -8.21
N LEU A 126 -4.10 9.54 -7.29
CA LEU A 126 -3.97 8.08 -7.27
C LEU A 126 -5.34 7.39 -7.32
N ALA A 127 -6.29 7.84 -6.50
CA ALA A 127 -7.64 7.28 -6.46
C ALA A 127 -8.44 7.54 -7.75
N SER A 128 -8.10 8.59 -8.52
CA SER A 128 -8.75 8.89 -9.80
C SER A 128 -8.18 8.08 -10.98
N VAL A 129 -6.90 7.67 -10.89
CA VAL A 129 -6.21 7.01 -12.01
C VAL A 129 -6.08 5.50 -11.85
N LEU A 130 -6.07 4.96 -10.64
CA LEU A 130 -6.01 3.53 -10.39
C LEU A 130 -7.39 3.01 -9.96
N ARG A 131 -7.98 2.16 -10.78
CA ARG A 131 -9.24 1.45 -10.48
C ARG A 131 -8.93 0.17 -9.70
N ASP A 132 -9.60 -0.04 -8.57
CA ASP A 132 -9.46 -1.25 -7.79
C ASP A 132 -9.78 -2.51 -8.61
N GLY A 133 -8.98 -3.53 -8.41
CA GLY A 133 -9.10 -4.85 -9.00
C GLY A 133 -8.97 -5.94 -7.93
N ASP A 134 -8.84 -7.19 -8.37
CA ASP A 134 -8.73 -8.32 -7.46
C ASP A 134 -7.37 -8.39 -6.75
N ARG A 135 -6.32 -7.87 -7.38
CA ARG A 135 -4.93 -7.92 -6.92
C ARG A 135 -4.26 -6.56 -6.83
N CYS A 136 -4.79 -5.57 -7.54
CA CYS A 136 -4.24 -4.22 -7.58
C CYS A 136 -5.29 -3.25 -7.04
N VAL A 137 -5.01 -2.62 -5.91
CA VAL A 137 -5.95 -1.74 -5.21
C VAL A 137 -5.25 -0.48 -4.70
N VAL A 138 -6.02 0.58 -4.50
CA VAL A 138 -5.58 1.75 -3.74
C VAL A 138 -5.73 1.43 -2.25
N SER A 139 -4.72 1.65 -1.43
CA SER A 139 -4.78 1.36 0.02
C SER A 139 -5.99 2.04 0.66
N HIS A 140 -6.76 1.29 1.46
CA HIS A 140 -7.82 1.89 2.28
C HIS A 140 -7.23 2.91 3.27
N ALA A 141 -7.93 4.00 3.52
CA ALA A 141 -7.41 5.06 4.36
C ALA A 141 -8.50 5.84 5.09
N LEU A 142 -8.20 6.26 6.32
CA LEU A 142 -9.04 7.14 7.15
C LEU A 142 -8.35 8.45 7.42
N ARG A 143 -9.08 9.55 7.27
CA ARG A 143 -8.57 10.86 7.64
C ARG A 143 -8.86 11.14 9.10
N GLY A 144 -7.79 11.42 9.87
CA GLY A 144 -7.91 11.89 11.24
C GLY A 144 -8.14 10.81 12.31
N GLU A 145 -8.45 9.58 11.93
CA GLU A 145 -8.96 8.53 12.82
C GLU A 145 -8.00 7.33 12.92
N GLY A 146 -6.79 7.57 13.40
CA GLY A 146 -5.77 6.52 13.50
C GLY A 146 -6.08 5.49 14.58
N THR A 147 -6.68 5.90 15.71
CA THR A 147 -7.07 5.01 16.80
C THR A 147 -8.15 4.02 16.34
N LEU A 148 -9.19 4.52 15.66
CA LEU A 148 -10.26 3.68 15.12
C LEU A 148 -9.72 2.65 14.12
N LEU A 149 -8.86 3.09 13.20
CA LEU A 149 -8.25 2.18 12.22
C LEU A 149 -7.39 1.12 12.91
N ALA A 150 -6.61 1.49 13.91
CA ALA A 150 -5.75 0.57 14.65
C ALA A 150 -6.56 -0.52 15.37
N GLU A 151 -7.67 -0.15 16.03
CA GLU A 151 -8.58 -1.10 16.67
C GLU A 151 -9.20 -2.08 15.67
N ALA A 152 -9.67 -1.57 14.55
CA ALA A 152 -10.25 -2.41 13.49
C ALA A 152 -9.21 -3.40 12.92
N LEU A 153 -8.00 -2.93 12.63
CA LEU A 153 -6.92 -3.74 12.05
C LEU A 153 -6.31 -4.75 13.04
N GLY A 154 -6.33 -4.45 14.33
CA GLY A 154 -5.88 -5.37 15.37
C GLY A 154 -6.62 -6.70 15.36
N ARG A 155 -7.90 -6.71 15.01
CA ARG A 155 -8.72 -7.94 14.86
C ARG A 155 -8.22 -8.86 13.76
N PHE A 156 -7.58 -8.30 12.73
CA PHE A 156 -6.96 -9.06 11.63
C PHE A 156 -5.50 -9.42 11.91
N GLY A 157 -4.97 -9.11 13.10
CA GLY A 157 -3.59 -9.41 13.45
C GLY A 157 -2.57 -8.54 12.75
N LEU A 158 -2.96 -7.40 12.18
CA LEU A 158 -2.00 -6.43 11.65
C LEU A 158 -1.24 -5.75 12.80
N THR A 159 0.04 -5.48 12.59
CA THR A 159 0.97 -5.03 13.64
C THR A 159 1.24 -3.53 13.60
N GLY A 160 0.57 -2.78 12.73
CA GLY A 160 0.78 -1.35 12.61
C GLY A 160 -0.15 -0.66 11.65
N ILE A 161 -0.13 0.67 11.73
CA ILE A 161 -0.71 1.58 10.75
C ILE A 161 0.35 2.56 10.26
N SER A 162 0.13 3.10 9.09
CA SER A 162 0.90 4.18 8.48
C SER A 162 0.14 5.49 8.69
N ALA A 163 0.81 6.54 9.13
CA ALA A 163 0.25 7.89 9.19
C ALA A 163 1.06 8.82 8.29
N ARG A 164 0.40 9.45 7.32
CA ARG A 164 1.04 10.41 6.41
C ARG A 164 0.39 11.78 6.53
N ARG A 165 1.21 12.80 6.75
CA ARG A 165 0.71 14.19 6.78
C ARG A 165 0.20 14.59 5.40
N LEU A 166 -0.99 15.16 5.37
CA LEU A 166 -1.66 15.57 4.15
C LEU A 166 -0.89 16.63 3.33
N ASP A 167 -0.12 17.48 4.00
CA ASP A 167 0.71 18.51 3.37
C ASP A 167 2.13 18.05 3.01
N ALA A 168 2.52 16.83 3.38
CA ALA A 168 3.87 16.33 3.16
C ALA A 168 4.19 16.16 1.66
N ARG A 169 5.43 16.50 1.31
CA ARG A 169 6.01 16.21 -0.01
C ARG A 169 6.80 14.91 0.05
N TYR A 170 6.83 14.19 -1.04
CA TYR A 170 7.64 12.98 -1.12
C TYR A 170 9.12 13.35 -1.30
N ARG A 171 9.97 12.87 -0.40
CA ARG A 171 11.42 13.10 -0.44
C ARG A 171 12.14 11.77 -0.62
N PHE A 172 12.78 11.58 -1.76
CA PHE A 172 13.56 10.37 -2.04
C PHE A 172 14.72 10.23 -1.04
N GLY A 173 14.92 9.01 -0.53
CA GLY A 173 16.03 8.71 0.39
C GLY A 173 15.92 9.30 1.80
N ALA A 174 14.96 10.21 2.05
CA ALA A 174 14.83 10.84 3.35
C ALA A 174 13.85 10.09 4.27
N SER A 175 14.16 10.03 5.54
CA SER A 175 13.21 9.80 6.64
C SER A 175 12.72 11.13 7.18
N GLY A 176 11.52 11.19 7.75
CA GLY A 176 11.04 12.43 8.33
C GLY A 176 9.60 12.35 8.86
N GLU A 177 9.21 13.44 9.51
CA GLU A 177 7.94 13.58 10.23
C GLU A 177 6.68 13.52 9.35
N GLY A 178 6.84 13.57 8.02
CA GLY A 178 5.72 13.51 7.09
C GLY A 178 5.15 12.11 6.88
N TRP A 179 5.84 11.07 7.33
CA TRP A 179 5.39 9.69 7.27
C TRP A 179 5.83 8.92 8.51
N LEU A 180 4.85 8.35 9.24
CA LEU A 180 5.07 7.63 10.49
C LEU A 180 4.58 6.19 10.35
N ARG A 181 5.29 5.27 10.98
CA ARG A 181 4.80 3.93 11.30
C ARG A 181 4.39 3.92 12.78
N LEU A 182 3.16 3.51 13.05
CA LEU A 182 2.56 3.45 14.37
C LEU A 182 2.32 1.98 14.70
N PRO A 183 3.02 1.41 15.68
CA PRO A 183 2.79 0.03 16.08
C PRO A 183 1.39 -0.11 16.71
N ILE A 184 0.71 -1.22 16.40
CA ILE A 184 -0.54 -1.63 17.05
C ILE A 184 -0.18 -2.65 18.13
N ALA A 185 -0.76 -2.49 19.32
CA ALA A 185 -0.63 -3.48 20.38
C ALA A 185 -1.19 -4.83 19.90
N PRO A 186 -0.54 -5.96 20.24
CA PRO A 186 -1.07 -7.26 19.88
C PRO A 186 -2.48 -7.44 20.46
N ALA A 187 -3.45 -7.67 19.60
CA ALA A 187 -4.79 -8.08 19.97
C ALA A 187 -4.96 -9.58 19.72
N VAL A 188 -5.96 -10.20 20.37
CA VAL A 188 -6.34 -11.55 20.02
C VAL A 188 -6.86 -11.50 18.57
N GLN A 189 -6.12 -12.12 17.66
CA GLN A 189 -6.54 -12.21 16.27
C GLN A 189 -7.83 -13.05 16.18
N THR A 190 -8.92 -12.42 15.81
CA THR A 190 -10.21 -13.07 15.65
C THR A 190 -10.52 -13.40 14.20
N GLU A 191 -9.84 -12.74 13.26
CA GLU A 191 -10.04 -12.89 11.82
C GLU A 191 -8.69 -12.99 11.09
N ARG A 192 -8.63 -13.78 10.01
CA ARG A 192 -7.46 -13.77 9.12
C ARG A 192 -7.48 -12.49 8.26
N PRO A 193 -6.31 -11.91 7.97
CA PRO A 193 -6.23 -10.74 7.12
C PRO A 193 -6.54 -11.10 5.66
N ARG A 194 -7.60 -10.55 5.11
CA ARG A 194 -7.99 -10.67 3.71
C ARG A 194 -8.00 -9.30 3.06
N LEU A 195 -7.38 -9.17 1.89
CA LEU A 195 -7.27 -7.88 1.20
C LEU A 195 -8.64 -7.22 1.02
N SER A 196 -9.62 -7.96 0.51
CA SER A 196 -10.97 -7.45 0.28
C SER A 196 -11.73 -7.06 1.54
N LEU A 197 -11.45 -7.68 2.70
CA LEU A 197 -12.07 -7.31 3.97
C LEU A 197 -11.47 -6.03 4.52
N ILE A 198 -10.14 -5.90 4.48
CA ILE A 198 -9.44 -4.69 4.93
C ILE A 198 -9.84 -3.48 4.08
N GLN A 199 -10.05 -3.67 2.76
CA GLN A 199 -10.51 -2.62 1.85
C GLN A 199 -11.98 -2.21 2.06
N ARG A 200 -12.77 -3.03 2.74
CA ARG A 200 -14.19 -2.80 3.00
C ARG A 200 -14.51 -2.64 4.48
N LEU A 201 -13.50 -2.33 5.31
CA LEU A 201 -13.77 -2.10 6.73
C LEU A 201 -14.91 -1.08 6.85
N PRO A 202 -16.04 -1.45 7.47
CA PRO A 202 -17.14 -0.52 7.70
C PRO A 202 -16.69 0.43 8.82
N LEU A 203 -16.27 1.62 8.41
CA LEU A 203 -15.81 2.66 9.32
C LEU A 203 -16.87 3.77 9.44
N ASP A 204 -18.05 3.56 8.86
CA ASP A 204 -19.15 4.52 8.77
C ASP A 204 -20.44 4.05 9.49
N GLU A 205 -20.35 3.20 10.51
CA GLU A 205 -21.50 2.96 11.38
C GLU A 205 -21.38 3.77 12.67
N ARG A 206 -21.39 5.08 12.54
CA ARG A 206 -21.86 5.98 13.60
C ARG A 206 -23.13 6.65 13.13
N ASP A 207 -24.27 6.04 13.46
CA ASP A 207 -25.52 6.73 13.65
C ASP A 207 -25.44 7.67 14.87
#